data_6bfc25e47ad80da2f9ba502171b764c0
#
_entry.id   6bfc25e47ad80da2f9ba502171b764c0
#
_cell.length_a   1.000
_cell.length_b   1.000
_cell.length_c   1.000
_cell.angle_alpha   90.00
_cell.angle_beta   90.00
_cell.angle_gamma   90.00
#
_symmetry.space_group_name_H-M   'P 1'
#
loop_
_entity.id
_entity.type
_entity.pdbx_description
1 polymer ?
#
loop_
_entity_poly.entity_id
_entity_poly.type
_entity_poly.pdbx_seq_one_letter_code
_entity_poly.pdbx_strand_id
1 'polypeptide(L)'
;MSLFEHLKLIEDPRSHINLDHDLVDIIFLVLAAIASGCDGWQAIEEFGNENLSWLRKHRDFDKGIPTRHSIARIIKVIDNEILLLTLFRWANSLREASSKPLIAIDGKTLRGAVNQHGAKNALHLVSAF
;
A
#
# COMPACT_ATOMS: atom_id res chain seq x y z
N MET A 1 -13.02 -3.46 10.27
CA MET A 1 -11.54 -3.50 10.19
C MET A 1 -11.01 -2.37 9.33
N SER A 2 -10.09 -1.60 9.86
CA SER A 2 -9.44 -0.53 9.09
C SER A 2 -8.43 -1.12 8.09
N LEU A 3 -7.98 -0.27 7.16
CA LEU A 3 -6.91 -0.64 6.25
C LEU A 3 -5.67 -1.14 7.01
N PHE A 4 -5.28 -0.42 8.07
CA PHE A 4 -4.08 -0.78 8.84
C PHE A 4 -4.23 -2.12 9.53
N GLU A 5 -5.42 -2.43 10.03
CA GLU A 5 -5.68 -3.74 10.65
C GLU A 5 -5.56 -4.86 9.64
N HIS A 6 -6.05 -4.66 8.43
CA HIS A 6 -5.87 -5.63 7.34
C HIS A 6 -4.39 -5.80 6.97
N LEU A 7 -3.66 -4.69 6.84
CA LEU A 7 -2.25 -4.75 6.47
C LEU A 7 -1.39 -5.45 7.53
N LYS A 8 -1.76 -5.35 8.80
CA LYS A 8 -1.04 -6.03 9.89
C LYS A 8 -1.13 -7.55 9.81
N LEU A 9 -2.10 -8.09 9.07
CA LEU A 9 -2.23 -9.54 8.88
C LEU A 9 -1.23 -10.08 7.86
N ILE A 10 -0.59 -9.22 7.09
CA ILE A 10 0.42 -9.63 6.12
C ILE A 10 1.69 -10.01 6.86
N GLU A 11 2.18 -11.23 6.62
CA GLU A 11 3.43 -11.68 7.22
C GLU A 11 4.59 -10.91 6.63
N ASP A 12 5.46 -10.38 7.51
CA ASP A 12 6.66 -9.68 7.09
C ASP A 12 7.77 -10.71 6.87
N PRO A 13 8.20 -10.94 5.63
CA PRO A 13 9.20 -11.96 5.33
C PRO A 13 10.63 -11.51 5.65
N ARG A 14 10.81 -10.28 6.07
CA ARG A 14 12.15 -9.75 6.34
C ARG A 14 12.69 -10.30 7.65
N SER A 15 14.03 -10.34 7.75
CA SER A 15 14.69 -10.64 9.03
C SER A 15 14.29 -9.60 10.07
N HIS A 16 14.11 -10.03 11.32
CA HIS A 16 13.80 -9.12 12.42
C HIS A 16 15.01 -8.29 12.86
N ILE A 17 16.17 -8.52 12.28
CA ILE A 17 17.39 -7.79 12.61
C ILE A 17 17.49 -6.58 11.67
N ASN A 18 17.72 -5.40 12.25
CA ASN A 18 17.94 -4.14 11.50
C ASN A 18 16.75 -3.70 10.63
N LEU A 19 15.53 -3.89 11.14
CA LEU A 19 14.34 -3.36 10.47
C LEU A 19 14.17 -1.89 10.84
N ASP A 20 14.59 -1.01 9.95
CA ASP A 20 14.44 0.44 10.15
C ASP A 20 13.03 0.93 9.86
N HIS A 21 12.29 0.23 9.01
CA HIS A 21 10.99 0.67 8.55
C HIS A 21 9.94 -0.43 8.74
N ASP A 22 8.81 -0.06 9.34
CA ASP A 22 7.67 -0.94 9.54
C ASP A 22 7.01 -1.26 8.19
N LEU A 23 6.66 -2.53 8.00
CA LEU A 23 6.06 -2.98 6.73
C LEU A 23 4.74 -2.27 6.43
N VAL A 24 3.89 -2.09 7.44
CA VAL A 24 2.60 -1.41 7.26
C VAL A 24 2.81 0.04 6.84
N ASP A 25 3.81 0.71 7.43
CA ASP A 25 4.14 2.08 7.04
C ASP A 25 4.54 2.16 5.58
N ILE A 26 5.36 1.21 5.11
CA ILE A 26 5.83 1.20 3.73
C ILE A 26 4.68 0.93 2.75
N ILE A 27 3.82 -0.03 3.06
CA ILE A 27 2.66 -0.34 2.22
C ILE A 27 1.73 0.88 2.17
N PHE A 28 1.49 1.52 3.30
CA PHE A 28 0.67 2.73 3.34
C PHE A 28 1.27 3.85 2.51
N LEU A 29 2.58 4.07 2.60
CA LEU A 29 3.29 5.06 1.78
C LEU A 29 3.05 4.80 0.29
N VAL A 30 3.24 3.57 -0.15
CA VAL A 30 3.08 3.20 -1.56
C VAL A 30 1.64 3.44 -2.01
N LEU A 31 0.65 3.02 -1.22
CA LEU A 31 -0.75 3.21 -1.57
C LEU A 31 -1.12 4.68 -1.63
N ALA A 32 -0.67 5.49 -0.67
CA ALA A 32 -0.94 6.92 -0.65
C ALA A 32 -0.30 7.63 -1.85
N ALA A 33 0.93 7.26 -2.19
CA ALA A 33 1.64 7.85 -3.32
C ALA A 33 0.94 7.52 -4.65
N ILE A 34 0.54 6.26 -4.81
CA ILE A 34 -0.19 5.81 -6.00
C ILE A 34 -1.52 6.56 -6.11
N ALA A 35 -2.25 6.69 -5.01
CA ALA A 35 -3.51 7.43 -4.98
C ALA A 35 -3.33 8.89 -5.36
N SER A 36 -2.14 9.44 -5.12
CA SER A 36 -1.79 10.81 -5.46
C SER A 36 -1.24 10.97 -6.88
N GLY A 37 -1.18 9.89 -7.64
CA GLY A 37 -0.76 9.92 -9.03
C GLY A 37 0.72 9.64 -9.26
N CYS A 38 1.44 9.18 -8.25
CA CYS A 38 2.85 8.86 -8.42
C CYS A 38 3.04 7.62 -9.28
N ASP A 39 4.05 7.65 -10.14
CA ASP A 39 4.39 6.57 -11.05
C ASP A 39 5.88 6.27 -10.92
N GLY A 40 6.22 5.15 -10.28
CA GLY A 40 7.58 4.70 -10.09
C GLY A 40 8.12 4.95 -8.69
N TRP A 41 9.20 4.24 -8.37
CA TRP A 41 9.77 4.21 -7.03
C TRP A 41 10.37 5.56 -6.62
N GLN A 42 10.97 6.27 -7.56
CA GLN A 42 11.54 7.60 -7.28
C GLN A 42 10.43 8.59 -6.89
N ALA A 43 9.33 8.60 -7.64
CA ALA A 43 8.21 9.47 -7.33
C ALA A 43 7.59 9.14 -5.97
N ILE A 44 7.55 7.86 -5.61
CA ILE A 44 7.04 7.42 -4.31
C ILE A 44 7.94 7.93 -3.18
N GLU A 45 9.25 7.81 -3.34
CA GLU A 45 10.21 8.33 -2.36
C GLU A 45 10.05 9.84 -2.19
N GLU A 46 9.98 10.57 -3.29
CA GLU A 46 9.79 12.03 -3.27
C GLU A 46 8.48 12.42 -2.59
N PHE A 47 7.40 11.72 -2.94
CA PHE A 47 6.10 11.94 -2.31
C PHE A 47 6.19 11.76 -0.79
N GLY A 48 6.85 10.70 -0.35
CA GLY A 48 7.00 10.41 1.08
C GLY A 48 7.73 11.52 1.81
N ASN A 49 8.84 11.98 1.26
CA ASN A 49 9.64 13.05 1.87
C ASN A 49 8.87 14.38 1.90
N GLU A 50 8.13 14.69 0.85
CA GLU A 50 7.35 15.92 0.77
C GLU A 50 6.12 15.91 1.69
N ASN A 51 5.57 14.74 1.98
CA ASN A 51 4.32 14.58 2.73
C ASN A 51 4.51 13.83 4.06
N LEU A 52 5.73 13.82 4.59
CA LEU A 52 6.03 13.08 5.81
C LEU A 52 5.16 13.52 7.00
N SER A 53 4.92 14.82 7.14
CA SER A 53 4.05 15.33 8.21
C SER A 53 2.64 14.74 8.14
N TRP A 54 2.10 14.66 6.93
CA TRP A 54 0.78 14.07 6.72
C TRP A 54 0.77 12.58 7.00
N LEU A 55 1.79 11.87 6.53
CA LEU A 55 1.93 10.43 6.76
C LEU A 55 2.02 10.12 8.25
N ARG A 56 2.73 10.93 9.00
CA ARG A 56 2.88 10.77 10.46
C ARG A 56 1.59 10.97 11.24
N LYS A 57 0.59 11.59 10.65
CA LYS A 57 -0.74 11.67 11.28
C LYS A 57 -1.45 10.32 11.32
N HIS A 58 -1.04 9.39 10.47
CA HIS A 58 -1.68 8.07 10.35
C HIS A 58 -0.81 6.93 10.83
N ARG A 59 0.50 7.02 10.63
CA ARG A 59 1.48 6.01 11.04
C ARG A 59 2.74 6.72 11.54
N ASP A 60 3.54 6.02 12.32
CA ASP A 60 4.65 6.62 13.04
C ASP A 60 5.79 7.12 12.14
N PHE A 61 6.20 6.33 11.15
CA PHE A 61 7.32 6.67 10.28
C PHE A 61 8.54 7.14 11.07
N ASP A 62 8.91 6.39 12.10
CA ASP A 62 9.94 6.79 13.09
C ASP A 62 11.27 7.13 12.44
N LYS A 63 11.67 6.37 11.44
CA LYS A 63 12.94 6.54 10.73
C LYS A 63 12.79 7.36 9.44
N GLY A 64 11.65 8.01 9.26
CA GLY A 64 11.38 8.78 8.04
C GLY A 64 11.00 7.89 6.87
N ILE A 65 11.42 8.29 5.68
CA ILE A 65 11.05 7.60 4.43
C ILE A 65 12.25 6.79 3.94
N PRO A 66 12.05 5.50 3.61
CA PRO A 66 13.13 4.71 3.03
C PRO A 66 13.48 5.18 1.62
N THR A 67 14.67 4.80 1.16
CA THR A 67 15.08 5.11 -0.21
C THR A 67 14.23 4.34 -1.21
N ARG A 68 14.17 4.84 -2.45
CA ARG A 68 13.45 4.16 -3.53
C ARG A 68 13.92 2.71 -3.72
N HIS A 69 15.22 2.46 -3.54
CA HIS A 69 15.77 1.11 -3.67
C HIS A 69 15.25 0.20 -2.55
N SER A 70 15.17 0.71 -1.33
CA SER A 70 14.64 -0.02 -0.19
C SER A 70 13.15 -0.29 -0.34
N ILE A 71 12.38 0.71 -0.77
CA ILE A 71 10.94 0.55 -1.01
C ILE A 71 10.70 -0.55 -2.03
N ALA A 72 11.39 -0.48 -3.17
CA ALA A 72 11.23 -1.48 -4.23
C ALA A 72 11.58 -2.88 -3.75
N ARG A 73 12.68 -3.01 -3.01
CA ARG A 73 13.14 -4.31 -2.49
C ARG A 73 12.13 -4.89 -1.50
N ILE A 74 11.62 -4.08 -0.61
CA ILE A 74 10.67 -4.52 0.41
C ILE A 74 9.36 -4.97 -0.23
N ILE A 75 8.83 -4.20 -1.15
CA ILE A 75 7.58 -4.55 -1.84
C ILE A 75 7.74 -5.83 -2.65
N LYS A 76 8.92 -6.06 -3.24
CA LYS A 76 9.17 -7.27 -4.04
C LYS A 76 9.19 -8.55 -3.22
N VAL A 77 9.54 -8.50 -1.93
CA VAL A 77 9.59 -9.71 -1.11
C VAL A 77 8.25 -10.06 -0.47
N ILE A 78 7.26 -9.17 -0.54
CA ILE A 78 5.92 -9.46 -0.05
C ILE A 78 5.25 -10.43 -1.02
N ASP A 79 4.51 -11.41 -0.47
CA ASP A 79 3.70 -12.30 -1.28
C ASP A 79 2.57 -11.50 -1.95
N ASN A 80 2.63 -11.39 -3.27
CA ASN A 80 1.68 -10.61 -4.05
C ASN A 80 0.25 -11.11 -3.89
N GLU A 81 0.05 -12.43 -3.83
CA GLU A 81 -1.29 -13.00 -3.67
C GLU A 81 -1.89 -12.62 -2.31
N ILE A 82 -1.08 -12.67 -1.26
CA ILE A 82 -1.52 -12.28 0.08
C ILE A 82 -1.84 -10.79 0.13
N LEU A 83 -1.00 -9.95 -0.47
CA LEU A 83 -1.23 -8.51 -0.52
C LEU A 83 -2.53 -8.20 -1.27
N LEU A 84 -2.73 -8.80 -2.44
CA LEU A 84 -3.95 -8.63 -3.23
C LEU A 84 -5.19 -9.06 -2.45
N LEU A 85 -5.12 -10.22 -1.82
CA LEU A 85 -6.23 -10.75 -1.04
C LEU A 85 -6.57 -9.83 0.13
N THR A 86 -5.56 -9.31 0.80
CA THR A 86 -5.74 -8.39 1.93
C THR A 86 -6.41 -7.11 1.49
N LEU A 87 -5.95 -6.51 0.40
CA LEU A 87 -6.55 -5.29 -0.15
C LEU A 87 -7.98 -5.54 -0.60
N PHE A 88 -8.23 -6.69 -1.21
CA PHE A 88 -9.56 -7.07 -1.66
C PHE A 88 -10.53 -7.23 -0.49
N ARG A 89 -10.08 -7.84 0.60
CA ARG A 89 -10.88 -7.99 1.82
C ARG A 89 -11.20 -6.65 2.46
N TRP A 90 -10.23 -5.75 2.48
CA TRP A 90 -10.47 -4.40 2.98
C TRP A 90 -11.50 -3.67 2.12
N ALA A 91 -11.36 -3.74 0.80
CA ALA A 91 -12.30 -3.13 -0.14
C ALA A 91 -13.71 -3.67 0.07
N ASN A 92 -13.85 -4.98 0.23
CA ASN A 92 -15.15 -5.61 0.48
C ASN A 92 -15.75 -5.19 1.82
N SER A 93 -14.93 -5.01 2.85
CA SER A 93 -15.43 -4.54 4.15
C SER A 93 -16.01 -3.13 4.07
N LEU A 94 -15.43 -2.26 3.24
CA LEU A 94 -15.97 -0.94 2.99
C LEU A 94 -17.30 -1.01 2.23
N ARG A 95 -17.38 -1.91 1.26
CA ARG A 95 -18.60 -2.13 0.49
C ARG A 95 -19.74 -2.63 1.37
N GLU A 96 -19.47 -3.54 2.28
CA GLU A 96 -20.46 -4.07 3.22
C GLU A 96 -20.92 -3.03 4.23
N ALA A 97 -20.00 -2.19 4.69
CA ALA A 97 -20.30 -1.12 5.63
C ALA A 97 -21.07 0.04 5.00
N SER A 98 -21.00 0.18 3.69
CA SER A 98 -21.66 1.25 2.94
C SER A 98 -22.98 0.75 2.39
N SER A 99 -24.04 1.54 2.55
CA SER A 99 -25.33 1.27 1.90
C SER A 99 -25.33 1.60 0.42
N LYS A 100 -24.27 2.26 -0.06
CA LYS A 100 -24.14 2.62 -1.47
C LYS A 100 -23.31 1.56 -2.18
N PRO A 101 -23.71 1.16 -3.42
CA PRO A 101 -22.88 0.26 -4.20
C PRO A 101 -21.57 0.96 -4.55
N LEU A 102 -20.47 0.32 -4.20
CA LEU A 102 -19.15 0.76 -4.62
C LEU A 102 -18.83 0.17 -5.98
N ILE A 103 -17.84 0.78 -6.64
CA ILE A 103 -17.36 0.25 -7.91
C ILE A 103 -16.85 -1.17 -7.67
N ALA A 104 -17.33 -2.12 -8.49
CA ALA A 104 -16.91 -3.50 -8.40
C ALA A 104 -15.41 -3.58 -8.71
N ILE A 105 -14.65 -4.17 -7.81
CA ILE A 105 -13.22 -4.36 -7.98
C ILE A 105 -13.02 -5.78 -8.52
N ASP A 106 -12.59 -5.84 -9.78
CA ASP A 106 -12.25 -7.10 -10.42
C ASP A 106 -10.92 -7.60 -9.86
N GLY A 107 -10.91 -8.83 -9.36
CA GLY A 107 -9.68 -9.44 -8.87
C GLY A 107 -8.58 -9.52 -9.91
N LYS A 108 -8.96 -9.67 -11.19
CA LYS A 108 -8.01 -9.66 -12.30
C LYS A 108 -7.36 -8.28 -12.49
N THR A 109 -8.14 -7.22 -12.38
CA THR A 109 -7.62 -5.85 -12.46
C THR A 109 -6.68 -5.57 -11.32
N LEU A 110 -7.05 -5.98 -10.11
CA LEU A 110 -6.24 -5.81 -8.92
C LEU A 110 -4.92 -6.58 -9.04
N ARG A 111 -5.00 -7.84 -9.50
CA ARG A 111 -3.81 -8.67 -9.71
C ARG A 111 -2.89 -8.08 -10.77
N GLY A 112 -3.44 -7.62 -11.87
CA GLY A 112 -2.69 -6.95 -12.93
C GLY A 112 -2.00 -5.69 -12.43
N ALA A 113 -2.66 -4.93 -11.56
CA ALA A 113 -2.10 -3.72 -10.98
C ALA A 113 -0.80 -3.99 -10.22
N VAL A 114 -0.79 -5.03 -9.37
CA VAL A 114 0.38 -5.36 -8.56
C VAL A 114 1.48 -6.02 -9.40
N ASN A 115 1.10 -6.87 -10.34
CA ASN A 115 2.07 -7.66 -11.11
C ASN A 115 2.78 -6.86 -12.20
N GLN A 116 2.15 -5.83 -12.78
CA GLN A 116 2.77 -5.08 -13.88
C GLN A 116 3.64 -3.93 -13.41
N HIS A 117 3.16 -3.02 -12.64
CA HIS A 117 3.95 -1.93 -12.09
C HIS A 117 3.33 -1.41 -10.81
N GLY A 118 2.37 -2.10 -10.31
CA GLY A 118 1.69 -1.81 -9.07
C GLY A 118 0.95 -0.49 -9.06
N ALA A 119 1.54 0.50 -9.71
CA ALA A 119 1.17 1.88 -9.47
C ALA A 119 -0.09 2.32 -10.18
N LYS A 120 -0.10 2.26 -11.51
CA LYS A 120 -1.19 2.89 -12.27
C LYS A 120 -2.55 2.26 -12.04
N ASN A 121 -2.58 0.94 -11.92
CA ASN A 121 -3.83 0.22 -11.79
C ASN A 121 -4.32 0.13 -10.35
N ALA A 122 -3.38 0.11 -9.40
CA ALA A 122 -3.75 0.21 -7.98
C ALA A 122 -4.38 1.57 -7.67
N LEU A 123 -4.04 2.59 -8.44
CA LEU A 123 -4.68 3.91 -8.32
C LEU A 123 -6.19 3.81 -8.54
N HIS A 124 -6.64 3.02 -9.51
CA HIS A 124 -8.07 2.80 -9.74
C HIS A 124 -8.74 2.16 -8.53
N LEU A 125 -8.06 1.23 -7.88
CA LEU A 125 -8.56 0.58 -6.69
C LEU A 125 -8.71 1.59 -5.54
N VAL A 126 -7.68 2.38 -5.29
CA VAL A 126 -7.68 3.35 -4.19
C VAL A 126 -8.63 4.50 -4.46
N SER A 127 -8.68 5.00 -5.70
CA SER A 127 -9.56 6.12 -6.06
C SER A 127 -11.03 5.72 -6.13
N ALA A 128 -11.36 4.41 -6.11
CA ALA A 128 -12.72 3.93 -5.99
C ALA A 128 -13.31 4.14 -4.59
N PHE A 129 -12.50 4.50 -3.66
CA PHE A 129 -12.87 4.75 -2.28
C PHE A 129 -12.71 6.23 -1.91
#